data_365a7755de3a1d27cdafbb5a1029ce63
#
_entry.id   365a7755de3a1d27cdafbb5a1029ce63
#
_cell.length_a   1.000
_cell.length_b   1.000
_cell.length_c   1.000
_cell.angle_alpha   90.00
_cell.angle_beta   90.00
_cell.angle_gamma   90.00
#
_symmetry.space_group_name_H-M   'P 1'
#
loop_
_entity.id
_entity.type
_entity.pdbx_description
1 polymer ?
#
loop_
_entity_poly.entity_id
_entity_poly.type
_entity_poly.pdbx_seq_one_letter_code
_entity_poly.pdbx_strand_id
1 'polypeptide(L)'
;MPQDAVTSPSRLSENQISEFQDLGVTVIRQCVDTHGLAELSRAIEEDIRSPGPFYHGYKSEEGSGRFHGNLRLWEHDSTFRKFCFSSPLPQIAAGFLESQKVNLLYDQLFVKEPGTLNRTRWHNDQPYWPIRGWQVLSFWIALDPVSRDSGALEFIAGSHRWDRWFQPKAFGDTAGQDEYTANPDYEPMPDIQNHRGDYEIVSWSLEPGDAYVFHGLTVHGSGGNQHQSRRRRGYAIRYTGDDAVYDTRVGTNTGLCSETHHDGMILDSDRYPVVWPAS
;
A
#
# COMPACT_ATOMS: atom_id res chain seq x y z
N MET A 1 37.49 -10.97 -13.81
CA MET A 1 36.04 -10.67 -13.84
C MET A 1 35.56 -10.78 -12.45
N PRO A 2 35.33 -9.69 -11.68
CA PRO A 2 34.64 -9.79 -10.40
C PRO A 2 33.18 -10.13 -10.68
N GLN A 3 32.71 -11.20 -10.07
CA GLN A 3 31.30 -11.54 -9.99
C GLN A 3 30.65 -10.47 -9.12
N ASP A 4 29.78 -9.65 -9.71
CA ASP A 4 28.89 -8.77 -8.99
C ASP A 4 28.00 -9.66 -8.10
N ALA A 5 28.29 -9.63 -6.82
CA ALA A 5 27.47 -10.28 -5.81
C ALA A 5 26.11 -9.61 -5.87
N VAL A 6 25.11 -10.33 -6.37
CA VAL A 6 23.70 -10.05 -6.13
C VAL A 6 23.57 -10.02 -4.61
N THR A 7 23.48 -8.82 -4.05
CA THR A 7 23.17 -8.66 -2.63
C THR A 7 21.74 -9.19 -2.45
N SER A 8 21.64 -10.43 -1.98
CA SER A 8 20.39 -10.92 -1.39
C SER A 8 19.89 -9.88 -0.41
N PRO A 9 18.58 -9.55 -0.38
CA PRO A 9 18.05 -8.60 0.57
C PRO A 9 18.44 -9.08 1.96
N SER A 10 19.24 -8.26 2.59
CA SER A 10 19.79 -8.50 3.91
C SER A 10 18.65 -8.86 4.86
N ARG A 11 18.89 -9.88 5.66
CA ARG A 11 18.10 -10.26 6.82
C ARG A 11 17.54 -9.00 7.49
N LEU A 12 16.21 -8.96 7.73
CA LEU A 12 15.59 -7.86 8.47
C LEU A 12 16.39 -7.56 9.72
N SER A 13 16.69 -6.29 9.94
CA SER A 13 17.38 -5.88 11.16
C SER A 13 16.38 -5.87 12.33
N GLU A 14 16.89 -6.13 13.52
CA GLU A 14 16.09 -6.03 14.75
C GLU A 14 15.46 -4.64 14.90
N ASN A 15 16.16 -3.58 14.49
CA ASN A 15 15.62 -2.22 14.51
C ASN A 15 14.40 -2.06 13.58
N GLN A 16 14.42 -2.63 12.37
CA GLN A 16 13.27 -2.54 11.46
C GLN A 16 12.06 -3.28 12.01
N ILE A 17 12.27 -4.43 12.64
CA ILE A 17 11.20 -5.18 13.30
C ILE A 17 10.63 -4.36 14.47
N SER A 18 11.49 -3.82 15.34
CA SER A 18 11.08 -2.99 16.47
C SER A 18 10.33 -1.73 16.02
N GLU A 19 10.84 -1.02 15.01
CA GLU A 19 10.13 0.15 14.45
C GLU A 19 8.74 -0.22 13.92
N PHE A 20 8.62 -1.32 13.17
CA PHE A 20 7.33 -1.79 12.67
C PHE A 20 6.38 -2.15 13.82
N GLN A 21 6.86 -2.82 14.86
CA GLN A 21 6.06 -3.19 16.03
C GLN A 21 5.66 -1.96 16.88
N ASP A 22 6.54 -0.98 17.01
CA ASP A 22 6.33 0.18 17.89
C ASP A 22 5.59 1.32 17.18
N LEU A 23 6.00 1.66 15.97
CA LEU A 23 5.44 2.78 15.22
C LEU A 23 4.32 2.35 14.25
N GLY A 24 4.25 1.06 13.91
CA GLY A 24 3.36 0.54 12.87
C GLY A 24 3.90 0.76 11.46
N VAL A 25 5.13 1.27 11.32
CA VAL A 25 5.78 1.56 10.04
C VAL A 25 7.28 1.55 10.19
N THR A 26 7.98 1.07 9.15
CA THR A 26 9.43 1.21 8.99
C THR A 26 9.80 1.43 7.53
N VAL A 27 11.09 1.65 7.25
CA VAL A 27 11.62 1.82 5.89
C VAL A 27 12.62 0.72 5.58
N ILE A 28 12.45 0.09 4.42
CA ILE A 28 13.48 -0.77 3.83
C ILE A 28 14.14 0.00 2.69
N ARG A 29 15.46 0.16 2.80
CA ARG A 29 16.25 0.78 1.75
C ARG A 29 16.65 -0.25 0.70
N GLN A 30 16.57 0.16 -0.58
CA GLN A 30 16.99 -0.66 -1.74
C GLN A 30 16.38 -2.08 -1.73
N CYS A 31 15.10 -2.19 -1.37
CA CYS A 31 14.39 -3.47 -1.41
C CYS A 31 14.12 -3.96 -2.85
N VAL A 32 14.23 -3.05 -3.82
CA VAL A 32 14.14 -3.33 -5.26
C VAL A 32 15.40 -2.84 -5.93
N ASP A 33 16.07 -3.71 -6.66
CA ASP A 33 17.28 -3.37 -7.39
C ASP A 33 16.98 -2.58 -8.68
N THR A 34 18.04 -2.11 -9.33
CA THR A 34 17.94 -1.29 -10.54
C THR A 34 17.24 -2.03 -11.68
N HIS A 35 17.42 -3.35 -11.79
CA HIS A 35 16.78 -4.16 -12.82
C HIS A 35 15.27 -4.27 -12.58
N GLY A 36 14.85 -4.62 -11.38
CA GLY A 36 13.45 -4.69 -10.97
C GLY A 36 12.75 -3.35 -11.13
N LEU A 37 13.41 -2.24 -10.76
CA LEU A 37 12.89 -0.89 -10.97
C LEU A 37 12.66 -0.58 -12.46
N ALA A 38 13.57 -0.99 -13.33
CA ALA A 38 13.41 -0.79 -14.78
C ALA A 38 12.26 -1.63 -15.36
N GLU A 39 12.09 -2.88 -14.89
CA GLU A 39 10.96 -3.73 -15.28
C GLU A 39 9.62 -3.11 -14.82
N LEU A 40 9.50 -2.77 -13.54
CA LEU A 40 8.30 -2.13 -12.97
C LEU A 40 8.00 -0.80 -13.67
N SER A 41 9.00 0.04 -13.91
CA SER A 41 8.79 1.32 -14.60
C SER A 41 8.17 1.14 -15.98
N ARG A 42 8.62 0.14 -16.77
CA ARG A 42 8.04 -0.15 -18.08
C ARG A 42 6.59 -0.63 -17.97
N ALA A 43 6.31 -1.55 -17.05
CA ALA A 43 4.94 -2.05 -16.82
C ALA A 43 3.99 -0.92 -16.38
N ILE A 44 4.45 -0.02 -15.52
CA ILE A 44 3.69 1.15 -15.05
C ILE A 44 3.41 2.13 -16.21
N GLU A 45 4.38 2.41 -17.08
CA GLU A 45 4.13 3.29 -18.24
C GLU A 45 3.14 2.65 -19.23
N GLU A 46 3.11 1.32 -19.33
CA GLU A 46 2.10 0.63 -20.14
C GLU A 46 0.71 0.74 -19.49
N ASP A 47 0.61 0.51 -18.17
CA ASP A 47 -0.64 0.67 -17.43
C ASP A 47 -1.20 2.10 -17.51
N ILE A 48 -0.34 3.12 -17.44
CA ILE A 48 -0.76 4.52 -17.59
C ILE A 48 -1.34 4.80 -18.99
N ARG A 49 -0.79 4.15 -20.04
CA ARG A 49 -1.28 4.30 -21.42
C ARG A 49 -2.56 3.51 -21.69
N SER A 50 -2.66 2.32 -21.15
CA SER A 50 -3.76 1.39 -21.38
C SER A 50 -4.16 0.70 -20.06
N PRO A 51 -4.81 1.43 -19.15
CA PRO A 51 -5.13 0.90 -17.83
C PRO A 51 -6.11 -0.26 -17.91
N GLY A 52 -5.93 -1.24 -17.02
CA GLY A 52 -6.79 -2.39 -16.85
C GLY A 52 -8.18 -2.04 -16.27
N PRO A 53 -9.00 -3.07 -15.98
CA PRO A 53 -10.42 -2.89 -15.63
C PRO A 53 -10.65 -2.23 -14.27
N PHE A 54 -9.65 -2.18 -13.39
CA PHE A 54 -9.76 -1.60 -12.04
C PHE A 54 -9.12 -0.21 -11.94
N TYR A 55 -8.96 0.45 -13.09
CA TYR A 55 -8.48 1.82 -13.13
C TYR A 55 -9.43 2.75 -12.39
N HIS A 56 -8.86 3.59 -11.55
CA HIS A 56 -9.53 4.72 -10.93
C HIS A 56 -8.62 5.95 -11.03
N GLY A 57 -9.14 7.01 -11.59
CA GLY A 57 -8.41 8.27 -11.74
C GLY A 57 -9.13 9.37 -10.99
N TYR A 58 -8.39 10.16 -10.24
CA TYR A 58 -8.90 11.35 -9.60
C TYR A 58 -8.46 12.56 -10.40
N LYS A 59 -9.42 13.34 -10.91
CA LYS A 59 -9.14 14.63 -11.54
C LYS A 59 -9.30 15.73 -10.50
N SER A 60 -8.37 16.67 -10.47
CA SER A 60 -8.55 17.90 -9.73
C SER A 60 -9.61 18.77 -10.43
N GLU A 61 -10.54 19.38 -9.69
CA GLU A 61 -11.51 20.35 -10.24
C GLU A 61 -10.80 21.57 -10.83
N GLU A 62 -9.61 21.90 -10.35
CA GLU A 62 -8.82 23.06 -10.79
C GLU A 62 -7.89 22.78 -11.98
N GLY A 63 -8.01 21.64 -12.64
CA GLY A 63 -7.37 21.35 -13.92
C GLY A 63 -5.86 21.12 -13.92
N SER A 64 -5.18 21.17 -12.79
CA SER A 64 -3.75 20.93 -12.69
C SER A 64 -3.45 19.57 -12.08
N GLY A 65 -2.80 18.72 -12.87
CA GLY A 65 -2.32 17.41 -12.46
C GLY A 65 -3.37 16.31 -12.57
N ARG A 66 -2.88 15.06 -12.53
CA ARG A 66 -3.69 13.85 -12.57
C ARG A 66 -3.21 12.91 -11.47
N PHE A 67 -4.13 12.31 -10.75
CA PHE A 67 -3.85 11.19 -9.89
C PHE A 67 -4.38 9.92 -10.56
N HIS A 68 -3.46 9.05 -11.00
CA HIS A 68 -3.77 7.76 -11.61
C HIS A 68 -3.66 6.67 -10.54
N GLY A 69 -4.68 5.84 -10.42
CA GLY A 69 -4.71 4.66 -9.58
C GLY A 69 -5.19 3.45 -10.36
N ASN A 70 -4.66 2.28 -10.04
CA ASN A 70 -5.14 1.01 -10.54
C ASN A 70 -4.91 -0.09 -9.52
N LEU A 71 -5.80 -1.08 -9.48
CA LEU A 71 -5.80 -2.21 -8.53
C LEU A 71 -5.59 -3.52 -9.28
N ARG A 72 -5.09 -4.55 -8.57
CA ARG A 72 -5.06 -5.94 -9.04
C ARG A 72 -4.32 -6.10 -10.36
N LEU A 73 -3.22 -5.35 -10.53
CA LEU A 73 -2.40 -5.38 -11.74
C LEU A 73 -1.76 -6.75 -11.94
N TRP A 74 -1.40 -7.44 -10.85
CA TRP A 74 -0.80 -8.78 -10.86
C TRP A 74 -1.65 -9.84 -11.60
N GLU A 75 -2.96 -9.62 -11.71
CA GLU A 75 -3.88 -10.54 -12.39
C GLU A 75 -3.82 -10.42 -13.91
N HIS A 76 -3.37 -9.28 -14.42
CA HIS A 76 -3.43 -8.91 -15.83
C HIS A 76 -2.07 -8.72 -16.49
N ASP A 77 -1.03 -8.46 -15.70
CA ASP A 77 0.33 -8.22 -16.20
C ASP A 77 1.33 -9.14 -15.52
N SER A 78 2.15 -9.80 -16.34
CA SER A 78 3.13 -10.79 -15.89
C SER A 78 4.28 -10.19 -15.09
N THR A 79 4.62 -8.91 -15.29
CA THR A 79 5.67 -8.21 -14.55
C THR A 79 5.22 -7.96 -13.11
N PHE A 80 4.03 -7.41 -12.92
CA PHE A 80 3.47 -7.23 -11.58
C PHE A 80 3.27 -8.57 -10.87
N ARG A 81 2.77 -9.59 -11.60
CA ARG A 81 2.64 -10.95 -11.04
C ARG A 81 3.97 -11.50 -10.56
N LYS A 82 4.99 -11.50 -11.44
CA LYS A 82 6.35 -11.94 -11.09
C LYS A 82 6.85 -11.22 -9.84
N PHE A 83 6.61 -9.92 -9.75
CA PHE A 83 7.06 -9.10 -8.64
C PHE A 83 6.36 -9.47 -7.34
N CYS A 84 5.05 -9.61 -7.34
CA CYS A 84 4.26 -10.01 -6.16
C CYS A 84 4.61 -11.42 -5.63
N PHE A 85 4.97 -12.36 -6.53
CA PHE A 85 5.14 -13.76 -6.18
C PHE A 85 6.60 -14.18 -6.00
N SER A 86 7.51 -13.61 -6.81
CA SER A 86 8.88 -14.14 -6.94
C SER A 86 9.96 -13.16 -6.47
N SER A 87 9.58 -11.96 -6.05
CA SER A 87 10.54 -11.04 -5.41
C SER A 87 10.83 -11.48 -3.97
N PRO A 88 11.82 -10.89 -3.30
CA PRO A 88 12.08 -11.15 -1.88
C PRO A 88 10.98 -10.67 -0.93
N LEU A 89 10.03 -9.85 -1.41
CA LEU A 89 9.04 -9.19 -0.55
C LEU A 89 8.12 -10.15 0.23
N PRO A 90 7.62 -11.28 -0.33
CA PRO A 90 6.85 -12.25 0.45
C PRO A 90 7.62 -12.82 1.65
N GLN A 91 8.89 -13.15 1.47
CA GLN A 91 9.74 -13.61 2.58
C GLN A 91 9.98 -12.52 3.62
N ILE A 92 10.19 -11.29 3.18
CA ILE A 92 10.35 -10.13 4.07
C ILE A 92 9.05 -9.90 4.84
N ALA A 93 7.88 -10.00 4.18
CA ALA A 93 6.58 -9.90 4.82
C ALA A 93 6.40 -10.97 5.91
N ALA A 94 6.76 -12.22 5.62
CA ALA A 94 6.73 -13.31 6.61
C ALA A 94 7.54 -12.97 7.87
N GLY A 95 8.69 -12.32 7.71
CA GLY A 95 9.53 -11.87 8.83
C GLY A 95 8.89 -10.77 9.68
N PHE A 96 8.27 -9.76 9.08
CA PHE A 96 7.56 -8.71 9.81
C PHE A 96 6.29 -9.20 10.50
N LEU A 97 5.56 -10.09 9.84
CA LEU A 97 4.31 -10.65 10.35
C LEU A 97 4.52 -11.79 11.34
N GLU A 98 5.78 -12.27 11.49
CA GLU A 98 6.09 -13.47 12.27
C GLU A 98 5.19 -14.65 11.85
N SER A 99 4.99 -14.80 10.53
CA SER A 99 4.05 -15.75 9.94
C SER A 99 4.77 -16.85 9.18
N GLN A 100 4.21 -18.06 9.22
CA GLN A 100 4.73 -19.21 8.48
C GLN A 100 4.24 -19.23 7.03
N LYS A 101 3.14 -18.57 6.76
CA LYS A 101 2.52 -18.46 5.43
C LYS A 101 2.18 -17.02 5.13
N VAL A 102 2.33 -16.61 3.87
CA VAL A 102 1.94 -15.29 3.39
C VAL A 102 1.05 -15.43 2.17
N ASN A 103 -0.10 -14.76 2.23
CA ASN A 103 -0.99 -14.61 1.08
C ASN A 103 -0.84 -13.21 0.48
N LEU A 104 -0.91 -13.13 -0.84
CA LEU A 104 -1.08 -11.87 -1.56
C LEU A 104 -2.55 -11.44 -1.46
N LEU A 105 -2.80 -10.27 -0.88
CA LEU A 105 -4.15 -9.71 -0.84
C LEU A 105 -4.48 -9.00 -2.15
N TYR A 106 -3.68 -8.00 -2.52
CA TYR A 106 -3.72 -7.32 -3.82
C TYR A 106 -2.54 -6.35 -3.97
N ASP A 107 -2.36 -5.86 -5.18
CA ASP A 107 -1.42 -4.78 -5.50
C ASP A 107 -2.14 -3.54 -6.02
N GLN A 108 -1.47 -2.38 -5.95
CA GLN A 108 -2.04 -1.10 -6.34
C GLN A 108 -0.98 -0.12 -6.81
N LEU A 109 -1.29 0.58 -7.89
CA LEU A 109 -0.47 1.66 -8.43
C LEU A 109 -1.03 3.03 -8.02
N PHE A 110 -0.12 3.94 -7.69
CA PHE A 110 -0.42 5.34 -7.36
C PHE A 110 0.53 6.27 -8.10
N VAL A 111 0.02 7.07 -9.03
CA VAL A 111 0.81 8.04 -9.76
C VAL A 111 0.24 9.44 -9.56
N LYS A 112 1.01 10.30 -8.89
CA LYS A 112 0.70 11.73 -8.81
C LYS A 112 1.54 12.48 -9.84
N GLU A 113 0.89 12.96 -10.90
CA GLU A 113 1.53 13.77 -11.93
C GLU A 113 2.02 15.11 -11.37
N PRO A 114 2.93 15.83 -12.06
CA PRO A 114 3.39 17.13 -11.62
C PRO A 114 2.25 18.09 -11.35
N GLY A 115 2.32 18.86 -10.27
CA GLY A 115 1.30 19.82 -9.89
C GLY A 115 -0.03 19.23 -9.40
N THR A 116 -0.09 17.92 -9.11
CA THR A 116 -1.28 17.27 -8.55
C THR A 116 -1.51 17.74 -7.12
N LEU A 117 -2.55 18.53 -6.88
CA LEU A 117 -2.90 19.01 -5.54
C LEU A 117 -3.65 17.96 -4.70
N ASN A 118 -4.20 16.93 -5.32
CA ASN A 118 -4.97 15.90 -4.66
C ASN A 118 -4.17 15.21 -3.56
N ARG A 119 -4.64 15.37 -2.33
CA ARG A 119 -4.12 14.71 -1.15
C ARG A 119 -4.70 13.31 -1.05
N THR A 120 -3.97 12.39 -0.43
CA THR A 120 -4.55 11.17 0.13
C THR A 120 -4.97 11.50 1.56
N ARG A 121 -6.27 11.44 1.85
CA ARG A 121 -6.80 11.74 3.19
C ARG A 121 -6.21 10.80 4.22
N TRP A 122 -6.19 11.22 5.48
CA TRP A 122 -5.86 10.34 6.59
C TRP A 122 -6.81 9.17 6.63
N HIS A 123 -6.29 7.94 6.73
CA HIS A 123 -7.06 6.70 6.77
C HIS A 123 -6.19 5.57 7.33
N ASN A 124 -6.80 4.48 7.71
CA ASN A 124 -6.14 3.19 7.85
C ASN A 124 -6.65 2.26 6.74
N ASP A 125 -5.78 1.38 6.25
CA ASP A 125 -6.05 0.57 5.06
C ASP A 125 -7.02 -0.58 5.33
N GLN A 126 -6.89 -1.26 6.46
CA GLN A 126 -7.61 -2.51 6.73
C GLN A 126 -9.14 -2.41 6.71
N PRO A 127 -9.78 -1.28 7.09
CA PRO A 127 -11.23 -1.12 6.92
C PRO A 127 -11.74 -1.21 5.48
N TYR A 128 -10.88 -0.95 4.49
CA TYR A 128 -11.20 -1.12 3.07
C TYR A 128 -11.17 -2.57 2.61
N TRP A 129 -10.55 -3.47 3.37
CA TRP A 129 -10.24 -4.84 2.95
C TRP A 129 -11.26 -5.84 3.47
N PRO A 130 -11.67 -6.83 2.67
CA PRO A 130 -12.59 -7.88 3.11
C PRO A 130 -11.88 -8.96 3.92
N ILE A 131 -11.09 -8.55 4.92
CA ILE A 131 -10.33 -9.44 5.79
C ILE A 131 -10.31 -8.92 7.23
N ARG A 132 -10.14 -9.82 8.17
CA ARG A 132 -9.77 -9.53 9.56
C ARG A 132 -8.57 -10.38 9.96
N GLY A 133 -7.85 -9.96 10.96
CA GLY A 133 -6.59 -10.50 11.46
C GLY A 133 -5.61 -9.40 11.78
N TRP A 134 -4.57 -9.72 12.52
CA TRP A 134 -3.50 -8.77 12.87
C TRP A 134 -2.33 -8.82 11.90
N GLN A 135 -2.02 -9.99 11.38
CA GLN A 135 -0.89 -10.21 10.48
C GLN A 135 -1.18 -9.68 9.07
N VAL A 136 -1.21 -8.37 8.94
CA VAL A 136 -1.48 -7.66 7.67
C VAL A 136 -0.52 -6.48 7.50
N LEU A 137 0.05 -6.32 6.31
CA LEU A 137 0.94 -5.21 5.99
C LEU A 137 0.85 -4.76 4.54
N SER A 138 1.30 -3.54 4.31
CA SER A 138 1.54 -2.95 3.00
C SER A 138 3.02 -2.65 2.80
N PHE A 139 3.58 -3.06 1.66
CA PHE A 139 4.76 -2.41 1.08
C PHE A 139 4.29 -1.26 0.19
N TRP A 140 4.93 -0.12 0.30
CA TRP A 140 4.76 0.99 -0.63
C TRP A 140 6.12 1.36 -1.21
N ILE A 141 6.39 0.93 -2.44
CA ILE A 141 7.69 1.01 -3.13
C ILE A 141 7.76 2.30 -3.93
N ALA A 142 8.81 3.07 -3.72
CA ALA A 142 9.08 4.28 -4.48
C ALA A 142 9.72 3.95 -5.84
N LEU A 143 9.14 4.44 -6.93
CA LEU A 143 9.71 4.35 -8.30
C LEU A 143 10.43 5.64 -8.69
N ASP A 144 10.16 6.72 -8.00
CA ASP A 144 10.78 8.05 -8.17
C ASP A 144 11.26 8.55 -6.81
N PRO A 145 12.15 9.55 -6.74
CA PRO A 145 12.50 10.19 -5.47
C PRO A 145 11.26 10.76 -4.77
N VAL A 146 11.07 10.39 -3.52
CA VAL A 146 9.93 10.78 -2.70
C VAL A 146 10.39 11.70 -1.59
N SER A 147 9.76 12.87 -1.50
CA SER A 147 9.95 13.84 -0.44
C SER A 147 8.60 14.38 0.02
N ARG A 148 8.58 15.19 1.07
CA ARG A 148 7.36 15.84 1.53
C ARG A 148 6.66 16.62 0.41
N ASP A 149 7.43 17.32 -0.42
CA ASP A 149 6.89 18.14 -1.52
C ASP A 149 6.37 17.32 -2.70
N SER A 150 6.81 16.07 -2.86
CA SER A 150 6.29 15.15 -3.85
C SER A 150 5.16 14.25 -3.31
N GLY A 151 4.72 14.46 -2.07
CA GLY A 151 3.67 13.69 -1.42
C GLY A 151 4.16 12.37 -0.82
N ALA A 152 5.26 12.40 -0.05
CA ALA A 152 5.64 11.32 0.84
C ALA A 152 4.48 10.92 1.76
N LEU A 153 4.41 9.64 2.12
CA LEU A 153 3.46 9.21 3.12
C LEU A 153 3.86 9.75 4.49
N GLU A 154 2.86 10.17 5.24
CA GLU A 154 2.95 10.55 6.64
C GLU A 154 2.16 9.53 7.44
N PHE A 155 2.70 9.11 8.58
CA PHE A 155 2.12 8.08 9.43
C PHE A 155 1.96 8.60 10.85
N ILE A 156 0.90 8.19 11.53
CA ILE A 156 0.76 8.44 12.96
C ILE A 156 1.40 7.28 13.72
N ALA A 157 2.49 7.56 14.41
CA ALA A 157 3.26 6.58 15.15
C ALA A 157 2.39 5.83 16.17
N GLY A 158 2.44 4.49 16.14
CA GLY A 158 1.73 3.63 17.07
C GLY A 158 0.21 3.54 16.86
N SER A 159 -0.37 4.20 15.84
CA SER A 159 -1.82 4.25 15.63
C SER A 159 -2.45 2.89 15.29
N HIS A 160 -1.68 1.93 14.78
CA HIS A 160 -2.14 0.56 14.55
C HIS A 160 -2.58 -0.14 15.85
N ARG A 161 -2.07 0.29 17.01
CA ARG A 161 -2.41 -0.25 18.34
C ARG A 161 -3.59 0.45 19.01
N TRP A 162 -4.25 1.39 18.33
CA TRP A 162 -5.41 2.10 18.91
C TRP A 162 -6.66 1.22 19.01
N ASP A 163 -6.69 0.07 18.32
CA ASP A 163 -7.87 -0.79 18.21
C ASP A 163 -9.09 -0.03 17.68
N ARG A 164 -8.86 0.88 16.72
CA ARG A 164 -9.87 1.76 16.13
C ARG A 164 -9.96 1.55 14.63
N TRP A 165 -11.16 1.38 14.15
CA TRP A 165 -11.49 1.20 12.75
C TRP A 165 -12.23 2.42 12.24
N PHE A 166 -11.68 3.06 11.22
CA PHE A 166 -12.25 4.29 10.69
C PHE A 166 -13.01 4.05 9.41
N GLN A 167 -14.13 4.79 9.24
CA GLN A 167 -14.99 4.68 8.06
C GLN A 167 -14.21 4.96 6.78
N PRO A 168 -14.15 4.00 5.82
CA PRO A 168 -13.58 4.21 4.51
C PRO A 168 -14.22 5.37 3.77
N LYS A 169 -13.39 6.13 3.06
CA LYS A 169 -13.81 7.21 2.14
C LYS A 169 -13.01 7.11 0.86
N ALA A 170 -13.60 7.56 -0.26
CA ALA A 170 -12.88 7.63 -1.53
C ALA A 170 -11.62 8.49 -1.42
N PHE A 171 -10.56 8.10 -2.11
CA PHE A 171 -9.32 8.88 -2.17
C PHE A 171 -9.52 10.09 -3.09
N GLY A 172 -9.09 11.26 -2.63
CA GLY A 172 -9.21 12.52 -3.35
C GLY A 172 -10.24 13.46 -2.72
N ASP A 173 -10.23 14.73 -3.19
CA ASP A 173 -11.09 15.80 -2.67
C ASP A 173 -12.45 15.89 -3.41
N THR A 174 -12.79 14.91 -4.24
CA THR A 174 -14.07 14.89 -4.97
C THR A 174 -15.24 14.77 -4.00
N ALA A 175 -15.89 15.88 -3.74
CA ALA A 175 -17.10 15.92 -2.95
C ALA A 175 -18.19 15.05 -3.61
N GLY A 176 -18.78 14.12 -2.87
CA GLY A 176 -19.91 13.31 -3.32
C GLY A 176 -19.59 11.90 -3.82
N GLN A 177 -18.34 11.45 -3.78
CA GLN A 177 -17.95 10.07 -4.10
C GLN A 177 -17.58 9.27 -2.84
N ASP A 178 -18.28 9.46 -1.75
CA ASP A 178 -18.20 8.57 -0.59
C ASP A 178 -19.03 7.31 -0.88
N GLU A 179 -18.50 6.46 -1.76
CA GLU A 179 -19.19 5.27 -2.29
C GLU A 179 -19.15 4.06 -1.36
N TYR A 180 -18.53 4.20 -0.19
CA TYR A 180 -18.47 3.11 0.77
C TYR A 180 -19.69 3.12 1.68
N THR A 181 -20.38 1.98 1.75
CA THR A 181 -21.48 1.79 2.71
C THR A 181 -20.97 2.04 4.12
N ALA A 182 -21.71 2.85 4.88
CA ALA A 182 -21.35 3.10 6.27
C ALA A 182 -21.42 1.81 7.09
N ASN A 183 -20.37 1.56 7.86
CA ASN A 183 -20.32 0.46 8.81
C ASN A 183 -20.64 1.04 10.23
N PRO A 184 -21.66 0.53 10.93
CA PRO A 184 -22.06 1.06 12.23
C PRO A 184 -20.99 0.90 13.32
N ASP A 185 -20.04 -0.03 13.12
CA ASP A 185 -18.96 -0.29 14.08
C ASP A 185 -17.72 0.58 13.81
N TYR A 186 -17.75 1.43 12.77
CA TYR A 186 -16.61 2.26 12.40
C TYR A 186 -16.78 3.70 12.86
N GLU A 187 -15.68 4.27 13.30
CA GLU A 187 -15.61 5.66 13.73
C GLU A 187 -15.35 6.61 12.57
N PRO A 188 -15.79 7.87 12.66
CA PRO A 188 -15.28 8.90 11.74
C PRO A 188 -13.78 9.13 11.98
N MET A 189 -13.01 9.33 10.90
CA MET A 189 -11.60 9.72 11.02
C MET A 189 -11.49 11.05 11.77
N PRO A 190 -10.66 11.14 12.82
CA PRO A 190 -10.37 12.42 13.48
C PRO A 190 -9.84 13.47 12.51
N ASP A 191 -10.06 14.74 12.82
CA ASP A 191 -9.52 15.85 12.03
C ASP A 191 -8.01 16.07 12.31
N ILE A 192 -7.22 15.09 11.90
CA ILE A 192 -5.77 15.08 12.09
C ILE A 192 -5.12 16.27 11.38
N GLN A 193 -5.65 16.65 10.21
CA GLN A 193 -5.05 17.68 9.40
C GLN A 193 -5.02 19.04 10.11
N ASN A 194 -6.05 19.38 10.82
CA ASN A 194 -6.15 20.64 11.57
C ASN A 194 -5.56 20.54 13.00
N HIS A 195 -5.33 19.32 13.49
CA HIS A 195 -4.82 19.03 14.84
C HIS A 195 -3.50 18.26 14.83
N ARG A 196 -2.63 18.53 13.85
CA ARG A 196 -1.36 17.80 13.66
C ARG A 196 -0.44 17.81 14.89
N GLY A 197 -0.51 18.87 15.71
CA GLY A 197 0.28 18.98 16.92
C GLY A 197 -0.09 17.99 18.05
N ASP A 198 -1.25 17.37 17.94
CA ASP A 198 -1.75 16.39 18.92
C ASP A 198 -1.25 14.97 18.63
N TYR A 199 -0.53 14.77 17.50
CA TYR A 199 -0.10 13.46 17.03
C TYR A 199 1.41 13.43 16.77
N GLU A 200 2.03 12.29 17.07
CA GLU A 200 3.38 12.00 16.62
C GLU A 200 3.34 11.54 15.16
N ILE A 201 3.69 12.45 14.24
CA ILE A 201 3.67 12.19 12.81
C ILE A 201 5.09 11.94 12.32
N VAL A 202 5.31 10.74 11.76
CA VAL A 202 6.59 10.33 11.19
C VAL A 202 6.50 10.23 9.67
N SER A 203 7.58 10.54 8.99
CA SER A 203 7.71 10.47 7.52
C SER A 203 9.18 10.44 7.12
N TRP A 204 9.49 9.75 6.06
CA TRP A 204 10.86 9.65 5.52
C TRP A 204 10.86 9.96 4.03
N SER A 205 11.95 10.57 3.56
CA SER A 205 12.22 10.60 2.11
C SER A 205 12.69 9.23 1.63
N LEU A 206 12.29 8.87 0.42
CA LEU A 206 12.68 7.62 -0.23
C LEU A 206 13.41 7.91 -1.54
N GLU A 207 14.40 7.07 -1.83
CA GLU A 207 14.99 6.96 -3.15
C GLU A 207 14.29 5.83 -3.94
N PRO A 208 14.38 5.81 -5.29
CA PRO A 208 13.83 4.72 -6.07
C PRO A 208 14.37 3.36 -5.60
N GLY A 209 13.46 2.42 -5.35
CA GLY A 209 13.77 1.10 -4.81
C GLY A 209 13.64 0.98 -3.30
N ASP A 210 13.49 2.09 -2.57
CA ASP A 210 13.12 2.05 -1.16
C ASP A 210 11.63 1.77 -1.00
N ALA A 211 11.24 1.27 0.17
CA ALA A 211 9.84 1.07 0.51
C ALA A 211 9.50 1.46 1.95
N TYR A 212 8.33 2.02 2.15
CA TYR A 212 7.66 1.95 3.45
C TYR A 212 7.07 0.56 3.62
N VAL A 213 7.16 0.02 4.83
CA VAL A 213 6.45 -1.19 5.27
C VAL A 213 5.60 -0.80 6.45
N PHE A 214 4.28 -0.95 6.36
CA PHE A 214 3.39 -0.50 7.43
C PHE A 214 2.22 -1.45 7.64
N HIS A 215 1.75 -1.50 8.87
CA HIS A 215 0.62 -2.33 9.29
C HIS A 215 -0.70 -1.78 8.72
N GLY A 216 -1.65 -2.65 8.38
CA GLY A 216 -2.93 -2.27 7.76
C GLY A 216 -3.79 -1.30 8.59
N LEU A 217 -3.62 -1.27 9.91
CA LEU A 217 -4.30 -0.33 10.81
C LEU A 217 -3.52 0.96 11.08
N THR A 218 -2.30 1.11 10.57
CA THR A 218 -1.54 2.36 10.75
C THR A 218 -2.23 3.50 10.01
N VAL A 219 -2.61 4.54 10.74
CA VAL A 219 -3.22 5.75 10.18
C VAL A 219 -2.17 6.52 9.39
N HIS A 220 -2.46 6.78 8.12
CA HIS A 220 -1.55 7.47 7.22
C HIS A 220 -2.28 8.32 6.19
N GLY A 221 -1.53 9.19 5.56
CA GLY A 221 -2.01 10.06 4.49
C GLY A 221 -0.85 10.58 3.66
N SER A 222 -1.13 11.41 2.65
CA SER A 222 -0.06 12.08 1.88
C SER A 222 -0.51 13.41 1.32
N GLY A 223 0.43 14.34 1.18
CA GLY A 223 0.24 15.58 0.43
C GLY A 223 0.04 15.34 -1.07
N GLY A 224 -0.24 16.42 -1.79
CA GLY A 224 -0.15 16.45 -3.25
C GLY A 224 1.30 16.39 -3.73
N ASN A 225 1.49 16.32 -5.05
CA ASN A 225 2.80 16.47 -5.68
C ASN A 225 2.96 17.93 -6.15
N GLN A 226 3.76 18.71 -5.42
CA GLN A 226 4.00 20.13 -5.71
C GLN A 226 5.08 20.37 -6.78
N HIS A 227 5.82 19.31 -7.17
CA HIS A 227 6.80 19.43 -8.25
C HIS A 227 6.15 19.78 -9.57
N GLN A 228 6.77 20.69 -10.33
CA GLN A 228 6.24 21.16 -11.61
C GLN A 228 6.63 20.26 -12.79
N SER A 229 7.61 19.39 -12.65
CA SER A 229 8.18 18.60 -13.75
C SER A 229 8.38 17.13 -13.45
N ARG A 230 8.24 16.69 -12.19
CA ARG A 230 8.48 15.31 -11.79
C ARG A 230 7.21 14.67 -11.25
N ARG A 231 6.83 13.53 -11.81
CA ARG A 231 5.78 12.69 -11.25
C ARG A 231 6.29 11.92 -10.02
N ARG A 232 5.38 11.38 -9.24
CA ARG A 232 5.67 10.49 -8.14
C ARG A 232 4.86 9.20 -8.33
N ARG A 233 5.56 8.12 -8.67
CA ARG A 233 5.00 6.78 -8.79
C ARG A 233 5.30 5.99 -7.52
N GLY A 234 4.26 5.36 -6.97
CA GLY A 234 4.36 4.42 -5.88
C GLY A 234 3.60 3.14 -6.23
N TYR A 235 4.24 2.00 -6.02
CA TYR A 235 3.63 0.70 -6.21
C TYR A 235 3.47 0.01 -4.86
N ALA A 236 2.26 -0.33 -4.51
CA ALA A 236 1.96 -0.94 -3.23
C ALA A 236 1.53 -2.40 -3.39
N ILE A 237 2.02 -3.28 -2.50
CA ILE A 237 1.65 -4.69 -2.42
C ILE A 237 1.20 -4.96 -0.99
N ARG A 238 0.07 -5.64 -0.83
CA ARG A 238 -0.50 -6.00 0.47
C ARG A 238 -0.39 -7.50 0.67
N TYR A 239 0.14 -7.86 1.83
CA TYR A 239 0.28 -9.25 2.24
C TYR A 239 -0.39 -9.49 3.58
N THR A 240 -0.85 -10.73 3.77
CA THR A 240 -1.46 -11.21 5.02
C THR A 240 -0.75 -12.46 5.51
N GLY A 241 -0.78 -12.69 6.81
CA GLY A 241 -0.20 -13.86 7.46
C GLY A 241 -1.23 -14.92 7.87
N ASP A 242 -0.82 -15.78 8.80
CA ASP A 242 -1.55 -16.99 9.21
C ASP A 242 -2.90 -16.72 9.89
N ASP A 243 -3.05 -15.59 10.60
CA ASP A 243 -4.24 -15.24 11.35
C ASP A 243 -5.32 -14.53 10.52
N ALA A 244 -4.99 -14.16 9.28
CA ALA A 244 -5.91 -13.44 8.43
C ALA A 244 -6.97 -14.37 7.83
N VAL A 245 -8.23 -13.97 7.97
CA VAL A 245 -9.39 -14.68 7.40
C VAL A 245 -10.29 -13.71 6.65
N TYR A 246 -11.09 -14.26 5.74
CA TYR A 246 -12.07 -13.47 4.99
C TYR A 246 -13.14 -12.90 5.91
N ASP A 247 -13.59 -11.69 5.61
CA ASP A 247 -14.58 -10.95 6.38
C ASP A 247 -15.61 -10.31 5.46
N THR A 248 -16.88 -10.60 5.70
CA THR A 248 -18.01 -10.14 4.88
C THR A 248 -18.64 -8.84 5.38
N ARG A 249 -17.96 -8.12 6.28
CA ARG A 249 -18.49 -6.85 6.84
C ARG A 249 -18.80 -5.83 5.74
N VAL A 250 -19.77 -4.98 6.01
CA VAL A 250 -20.14 -3.88 5.11
C VAL A 250 -19.08 -2.77 5.13
N GLY A 251 -19.00 -1.97 4.07
CA GLY A 251 -18.12 -0.81 3.98
C GLY A 251 -16.73 -1.11 3.40
N THR A 252 -16.46 -2.34 2.98
CA THR A 252 -15.21 -2.71 2.30
C THR A 252 -15.24 -2.34 0.81
N ASN A 253 -14.07 -2.31 0.18
CA ASN A 253 -13.96 -2.12 -1.27
C ASN A 253 -14.48 -3.36 -2.01
N THR A 254 -15.61 -3.24 -2.71
CA THR A 254 -16.25 -4.33 -3.44
C THR A 254 -15.36 -4.94 -4.52
N GLY A 255 -14.44 -4.15 -5.13
CA GLY A 255 -13.45 -4.65 -6.09
C GLY A 255 -12.41 -5.60 -5.48
N LEU A 256 -12.30 -5.65 -4.14
CA LEU A 256 -11.43 -6.56 -3.41
C LEU A 256 -12.19 -7.80 -2.87
N CYS A 257 -13.51 -7.78 -2.87
CA CYS A 257 -14.31 -8.90 -2.38
C CYS A 257 -14.19 -10.14 -3.29
N SER A 258 -14.52 -11.28 -2.72
CA SER A 258 -14.55 -12.57 -3.39
C SER A 258 -15.98 -13.13 -3.36
N GLU A 259 -16.43 -13.66 -4.48
CA GLU A 259 -17.74 -14.32 -4.59
C GLU A 259 -17.73 -15.74 -4.02
N THR A 260 -16.54 -16.31 -3.83
CA THR A 260 -16.36 -17.72 -3.39
C THR A 260 -16.01 -17.86 -1.90
N HIS A 261 -15.71 -16.74 -1.22
CA HIS A 261 -15.35 -16.76 0.20
C HIS A 261 -16.55 -16.39 1.07
N HIS A 262 -16.66 -17.06 2.19
CA HIS A 262 -17.63 -16.74 3.25
C HIS A 262 -16.89 -16.26 4.52
N ASP A 263 -17.60 -15.68 5.42
CA ASP A 263 -17.05 -15.13 6.68
C ASP A 263 -16.25 -16.19 7.46
N GLY A 264 -15.05 -15.84 7.89
CA GLY A 264 -14.13 -16.70 8.62
C GLY A 264 -13.36 -17.71 7.76
N MET A 265 -13.57 -17.75 6.45
CA MET A 265 -12.85 -18.64 5.56
C MET A 265 -11.36 -18.22 5.47
N ILE A 266 -10.45 -19.21 5.44
CA ILE A 266 -9.04 -18.97 5.14
C ILE A 266 -8.89 -18.41 3.73
N LEU A 267 -7.84 -17.62 3.51
CA LEU A 267 -7.67 -16.90 2.24
C LEU A 267 -7.15 -17.77 1.09
N ASP A 268 -6.48 -18.89 1.36
CA ASP A 268 -5.77 -19.74 0.41
C ASP A 268 -6.62 -20.09 -0.84
N SER A 269 -6.43 -19.33 -1.90
CA SER A 269 -7.22 -19.45 -3.12
C SER A 269 -6.52 -18.74 -4.29
N ASP A 270 -7.03 -18.92 -5.51
CA ASP A 270 -6.55 -18.16 -6.67
C ASP A 270 -6.79 -16.65 -6.52
N ARG A 271 -7.76 -16.26 -5.71
CA ARG A 271 -8.06 -14.85 -5.43
C ARG A 271 -7.08 -14.21 -4.44
N TYR A 272 -6.65 -14.96 -3.46
CA TYR A 272 -5.69 -14.56 -2.43
C TYR A 272 -4.59 -15.64 -2.32
N PRO A 273 -3.72 -15.73 -3.34
CA PRO A 273 -2.78 -16.84 -3.45
C PRO A 273 -1.73 -16.84 -2.35
N VAL A 274 -1.34 -18.06 -1.93
CA VAL A 274 -0.17 -18.25 -1.08
C VAL A 274 1.07 -17.93 -1.92
N VAL A 275 1.91 -17.02 -1.43
CA VAL A 275 3.14 -16.58 -2.10
C VAL A 275 4.39 -16.88 -1.28
N TRP A 276 4.22 -17.32 -0.03
CA TRP A 276 5.29 -17.79 0.85
C TRP A 276 4.78 -18.86 1.81
N PRO A 277 5.55 -19.95 2.08
CA PRO A 277 6.74 -20.34 1.31
C PRO A 277 6.40 -20.57 -0.14
N ALA A 278 7.36 -20.32 -1.03
CA ALA A 278 7.17 -20.61 -2.44
C ALA A 278 6.96 -22.11 -2.62
N SER A 279 5.88 -22.48 -3.33
CA SER A 279 5.51 -23.88 -3.64
C SER A 279 6.48 -24.50 -4.65
#